data_9c254a38453030cac23eb4067647dc09
#
_entry.id   9c254a38453030cac23eb4067647dc09
#
_cell.length_a   1.000
_cell.length_b   1.000
_cell.length_c   1.000
_cell.angle_alpha   90.00
_cell.angle_beta   90.00
_cell.angle_gamma   90.00
#
_symmetry.space_group_name_H-M   'P 1'
#
loop_
_entity.id
_entity.type
_entity.pdbx_description
1 polymer ?
#
loop_
_entity_poly.entity_id
_entity_poly.type
_entity_poly.pdbx_seq_one_letter_code
_entity_poly.pdbx_strand_id
1 'polypeptide(L)'
;MSLPELYNADSVAAREFGLYNPAGFTNFTNAMTLDDILLEAEDKMIKTEQVVVNEFAGVRTGKASPSLVENIIVEVYGSNMRIRELAGITTPEPRTLAIQPWDANSIHPIEKAIQKANLGLNPAVQGKLIRIFFPELSQERRQEFVKIVKKMAEDGRVAIRHVRRDAMDQLKKHAHDRGVTEDEEKQAEKDLQKLTDDYIAKIDQHLLHKEKEITTV
;
A
#
# COMPACT_ATOMS: atom_id res chain seq x y z
N MET A 1 -7.10 6.99 41.55
CA MET A 1 -7.60 8.33 41.21
C MET A 1 -8.00 8.32 39.78
N SER A 2 -9.29 8.29 39.49
CA SER A 2 -9.85 8.15 38.13
C SER A 2 -10.02 9.55 37.50
N LEU A 3 -9.67 9.65 36.25
CA LEU A 3 -9.62 10.85 35.38
C LEU A 3 -10.94 11.66 35.13
N PRO A 4 -12.10 11.43 35.73
CA PRO A 4 -13.29 12.23 35.46
C PRO A 4 -13.46 13.49 36.35
N GLU A 5 -12.61 13.75 37.35
CA GLU A 5 -12.85 14.87 38.27
C GLU A 5 -12.16 16.19 37.92
N LEU A 6 -11.45 16.28 36.83
CA LEU A 6 -10.66 17.49 36.46
C LEU A 6 -11.32 18.42 35.43
N TYR A 7 -12.53 18.12 34.99
CA TYR A 7 -13.20 18.98 34.00
C TYR A 7 -14.54 19.49 34.54
N ASN A 8 -14.48 20.35 35.55
CA ASN A 8 -15.63 21.15 35.96
C ASN A 8 -15.54 22.51 35.27
N ALA A 9 -16.45 22.77 34.31
CA ALA A 9 -16.52 23.99 33.50
C ALA A 9 -16.76 25.27 34.31
N ASP A 10 -17.03 25.16 35.64
CA ASP A 10 -17.31 26.27 36.58
C ASP A 10 -16.09 26.69 37.39
N SER A 11 -14.89 26.20 37.10
CA SER A 11 -13.70 26.60 37.82
C SER A 11 -13.31 28.05 37.51
N VAL A 12 -13.01 28.81 38.59
CA VAL A 12 -12.61 30.23 38.51
C VAL A 12 -11.44 30.46 37.54
N ALA A 13 -10.57 29.48 37.39
CA ALA A 13 -9.44 29.51 36.45
C ALA A 13 -9.87 29.61 34.96
N ALA A 14 -11.01 29.03 34.57
CA ALA A 14 -11.49 29.11 33.18
C ALA A 14 -12.00 30.52 32.81
N ARG A 15 -12.36 31.34 33.82
CA ARG A 15 -12.82 32.72 33.63
C ARG A 15 -11.67 33.71 33.47
N GLU A 16 -10.55 33.49 34.14
CA GLU A 16 -9.40 34.41 34.09
C GLU A 16 -8.58 34.28 32.77
N PHE A 17 -8.64 33.14 32.10
CA PHE A 17 -7.93 32.93 30.84
C PHE A 17 -8.77 33.16 29.58
N GLY A 18 -9.97 33.76 29.70
CA GLY A 18 -10.79 34.11 28.53
C GLY A 18 -11.34 32.92 27.74
N LEU A 19 -11.30 31.69 28.31
CA LEU A 19 -11.75 30.47 27.67
C LEU A 19 -13.23 30.15 27.93
N TYR A 20 -13.92 31.02 28.73
CA TYR A 20 -15.34 30.88 29.02
C TYR A 20 -16.17 31.79 28.12
N ASN A 21 -16.83 31.21 27.14
CA ASN A 21 -17.83 31.87 26.33
C ASN A 21 -19.23 31.39 26.74
N PRO A 22 -20.03 32.18 27.50
CA PRO A 22 -21.34 31.75 28.01
C PRO A 22 -22.46 31.71 26.95
N ALA A 23 -22.15 32.04 25.70
CA ALA A 23 -23.15 32.16 24.63
C ALA A 23 -23.02 31.12 23.52
N GLY A 24 -22.62 29.90 23.86
CA GLY A 24 -22.74 28.84 22.86
C GLY A 24 -21.53 27.94 22.83
N PHE A 25 -21.70 26.75 23.35
CA PHE A 25 -21.12 25.57 22.70
C PHE A 25 -21.66 25.62 21.26
N THR A 26 -20.94 26.32 20.39
CA THR A 26 -21.04 26.00 18.99
C THR A 26 -20.51 24.58 18.91
N ASN A 27 -21.42 23.62 18.72
CA ASN A 27 -21.07 22.33 18.21
C ASN A 27 -20.11 22.61 17.04
N PHE A 28 -18.80 22.38 17.24
CA PHE A 28 -17.91 22.08 16.18
C PHE A 28 -18.37 20.70 15.66
N THR A 29 -19.56 20.64 15.09
CA THR A 29 -19.84 19.69 14.05
C THR A 29 -18.77 20.01 13.02
N ASN A 30 -17.80 19.16 12.90
CA ASN A 30 -16.76 19.19 11.88
C ASN A 30 -17.53 19.21 10.54
N ALA A 31 -17.86 20.41 10.12
CA ALA A 31 -18.67 20.63 8.94
C ALA A 31 -17.72 20.33 7.80
N MET A 32 -17.81 19.10 7.29
CA MET A 32 -17.09 18.64 6.14
C MET A 32 -17.12 19.72 5.06
N THR A 33 -15.97 20.18 4.63
CA THR A 33 -15.84 21.19 3.57
C THR A 33 -15.70 20.51 2.20
N LEU A 34 -15.80 21.27 1.10
CA LEU A 34 -15.50 20.70 -0.24
C LEU A 34 -14.08 20.15 -0.31
N ASP A 35 -13.13 20.85 0.31
CA ASP A 35 -11.74 20.42 0.37
C ASP A 35 -11.57 19.13 1.19
N ASP A 36 -12.32 18.97 2.28
CA ASP A 36 -12.30 17.72 3.06
C ASP A 36 -12.81 16.53 2.25
N ILE A 37 -13.83 16.72 1.42
CA ILE A 37 -14.36 15.68 0.53
C ILE A 37 -13.32 15.30 -0.53
N LEU A 38 -12.62 16.28 -1.11
CA LEU A 38 -11.54 16.04 -2.07
C LEU A 38 -10.37 15.30 -1.43
N LEU A 39 -9.95 15.69 -0.23
CA LEU A 39 -8.90 15.02 0.52
C LEU A 39 -9.27 13.57 0.87
N GLU A 40 -10.52 13.34 1.30
CA GLU A 40 -10.99 11.97 1.59
C GLU A 40 -11.02 11.12 0.31
N ALA A 41 -11.43 11.70 -0.82
CA ALA A 41 -11.41 11.02 -2.11
C ALA A 41 -9.97 10.69 -2.54
N GLU A 42 -9.03 11.62 -2.39
CA GLU A 42 -7.62 11.41 -2.68
C GLU A 42 -7.03 10.29 -1.81
N ASP A 43 -7.27 10.29 -0.51
CA ASP A 43 -6.83 9.24 0.42
C ASP A 43 -7.35 7.86 0.01
N LYS A 44 -8.61 7.76 -0.43
CA LYS A 44 -9.19 6.51 -0.93
C LYS A 44 -8.54 6.07 -2.25
N MET A 45 -8.22 7.01 -3.14
CA MET A 45 -7.52 6.72 -4.40
C MET A 45 -6.08 6.27 -4.16
N ILE A 46 -5.35 6.89 -3.22
CA ILE A 46 -4.01 6.46 -2.79
C ILE A 46 -4.04 5.01 -2.27
N LYS A 47 -4.98 4.71 -1.38
CA LYS A 47 -5.13 3.36 -0.84
C LYS A 47 -5.43 2.34 -1.94
N THR A 48 -6.28 2.71 -2.89
CA THR A 48 -6.61 1.86 -4.05
C THR A 48 -5.37 1.59 -4.91
N GLU A 49 -4.57 2.62 -5.21
CA GLU A 49 -3.30 2.47 -5.94
C GLU A 49 -2.35 1.53 -5.20
N GLN A 50 -2.19 1.71 -3.89
CA GLN A 50 -1.32 0.85 -3.06
C GLN A 50 -1.77 -0.61 -3.08
N VAL A 51 -3.08 -0.88 -3.04
CA VAL A 51 -3.63 -2.24 -3.15
C VAL A 51 -3.25 -2.85 -4.49
N VAL A 52 -3.44 -2.13 -5.61
CA VAL A 52 -3.09 -2.61 -6.96
C VAL A 52 -1.59 -2.89 -7.06
N VAL A 53 -0.73 -2.00 -6.53
CA VAL A 53 0.74 -2.20 -6.52
C VAL A 53 1.11 -3.44 -5.71
N ASN A 54 0.48 -3.67 -4.56
CA ASN A 54 0.71 -4.86 -3.75
C ASN A 54 0.24 -6.15 -4.45
N GLU A 55 -0.90 -6.11 -5.12
CA GLU A 55 -1.38 -7.23 -5.94
C GLU A 55 -0.42 -7.54 -7.10
N PHE A 56 0.08 -6.51 -7.78
CA PHE A 56 1.10 -6.68 -8.82
C PHE A 56 2.40 -7.27 -8.27
N ALA A 57 2.82 -6.90 -7.06
CA ALA A 57 3.99 -7.49 -6.40
C ALA A 57 3.81 -9.00 -6.13
N GLY A 58 2.58 -9.44 -5.85
CA GLY A 58 2.24 -10.86 -5.67
C GLY A 58 2.35 -11.70 -6.95
N VAL A 59 2.28 -11.08 -8.14
CA VAL A 59 2.39 -11.80 -9.42
C VAL A 59 3.84 -12.14 -9.70
N ARG A 60 4.15 -13.45 -9.76
CA ARG A 60 5.50 -13.96 -10.00
C ARG A 60 5.91 -13.72 -11.46
N THR A 61 6.92 -12.90 -11.67
CA THR A 61 7.44 -12.55 -13.00
C THR A 61 8.58 -13.47 -13.48
N GLY A 62 9.03 -14.40 -12.62
CA GLY A 62 10.22 -15.21 -12.88
C GLY A 62 11.54 -14.49 -12.56
N LYS A 63 11.49 -13.19 -12.23
CA LYS A 63 12.67 -12.45 -11.73
C LYS A 63 12.93 -12.76 -10.26
N ALA A 64 14.20 -12.87 -9.93
CA ALA A 64 14.64 -12.94 -8.56
C ALA A 64 14.46 -11.56 -7.90
N SER A 65 13.57 -11.49 -6.88
CA SER A 65 13.38 -10.28 -6.08
C SER A 65 13.74 -10.57 -4.63
N PRO A 66 14.58 -9.74 -3.98
CA PRO A 66 14.87 -9.86 -2.56
C PRO A 66 13.64 -9.89 -1.67
N SER A 67 12.59 -9.11 -2.03
CA SER A 67 11.34 -9.01 -1.29
C SER A 67 10.61 -10.34 -1.08
N LEU A 68 10.87 -11.33 -1.94
CA LEU A 68 10.27 -12.67 -1.84
C LEU A 68 10.77 -13.46 -0.63
N VAL A 69 11.99 -13.21 -0.20
CA VAL A 69 12.64 -13.99 0.87
C VAL A 69 12.99 -13.16 2.12
N GLU A 70 13.13 -11.85 2.01
CA GLU A 70 13.58 -10.98 3.09
C GLU A 70 12.68 -11.01 4.34
N ASN A 71 11.38 -11.24 4.16
CA ASN A 71 10.39 -11.27 5.24
C ASN A 71 10.12 -12.67 5.81
N ILE A 72 10.76 -13.71 5.28
CA ILE A 72 10.63 -15.08 5.82
C ILE A 72 11.22 -15.12 7.22
N ILE A 73 10.44 -15.68 8.14
CA ILE A 73 10.83 -15.85 9.53
C ILE A 73 11.66 -17.13 9.65
N VAL A 74 12.83 -17.00 10.26
CA VAL A 74 13.78 -18.07 10.54
C VAL A 74 13.96 -18.18 12.04
N GLU A 75 13.90 -19.38 12.57
CA GLU A 75 14.22 -19.66 13.97
C GLU A 75 15.73 -19.92 14.10
N VAL A 76 16.43 -18.96 14.71
CA VAL A 76 17.88 -19.04 14.96
C VAL A 76 18.12 -18.63 16.41
N TYR A 77 18.93 -19.41 17.13
CA TYR A 77 19.27 -19.16 18.55
C TYR A 77 18.06 -19.07 19.48
N GLY A 78 16.96 -19.80 19.18
CA GLY A 78 15.72 -19.75 19.97
C GLY A 78 14.90 -18.48 19.78
N SER A 79 15.23 -17.62 18.80
CA SER A 79 14.52 -16.40 18.45
C SER A 79 14.08 -16.44 17.00
N ASN A 80 12.91 -15.84 16.75
CA ASN A 80 12.37 -15.68 15.39
C ASN A 80 12.90 -14.38 14.78
N MET A 81 13.71 -14.50 13.72
CA MET A 81 14.29 -13.34 13.01
C MET A 81 13.96 -13.42 11.52
N ARG A 82 13.93 -12.28 10.85
CA ARG A 82 13.73 -12.25 9.40
C ARG A 82 15.04 -12.48 8.66
N ILE A 83 14.99 -13.07 7.45
CA ILE A 83 16.21 -13.34 6.67
C ILE A 83 17.03 -12.07 6.45
N ARG A 84 16.36 -10.91 6.21
CA ARG A 84 17.05 -9.62 6.04
C ARG A 84 17.93 -9.20 7.23
N GLU A 85 17.63 -9.70 8.43
CA GLU A 85 18.37 -9.41 9.66
C GLU A 85 19.57 -10.37 9.85
N LEU A 86 19.50 -11.55 9.21
CA LEU A 86 20.48 -12.65 9.32
C LEU A 86 21.45 -12.72 8.15
N ALA A 87 21.11 -12.11 7.00
CA ALA A 87 21.85 -12.29 5.76
C ALA A 87 21.78 -11.08 4.83
N GLY A 88 22.85 -10.86 4.08
CA GLY A 88 22.83 -9.98 2.90
C GLY A 88 22.15 -10.69 1.73
N ILE A 89 21.21 -10.03 1.08
CA ILE A 89 20.45 -10.57 -0.06
C ILE A 89 20.85 -9.78 -1.30
N THR A 90 21.34 -10.46 -2.33
CA THR A 90 21.76 -9.85 -3.61
C THR A 90 21.21 -10.62 -4.79
N THR A 91 21.05 -9.94 -5.92
CA THR A 91 20.63 -10.52 -7.20
C THR A 91 21.76 -10.41 -8.22
N PRO A 92 22.72 -11.34 -8.23
CA PRO A 92 23.84 -11.29 -9.18
C PRO A 92 23.40 -11.44 -10.63
N GLU A 93 22.29 -12.15 -10.84
CA GLU A 93 21.67 -12.39 -12.15
C GLU A 93 20.16 -12.18 -12.05
N PRO A 94 19.47 -11.85 -13.14
CA PRO A 94 18.02 -11.60 -13.13
C PRO A 94 17.16 -12.74 -12.56
N ARG A 95 17.68 -13.98 -12.57
CA ARG A 95 16.97 -15.18 -12.14
C ARG A 95 17.66 -15.92 -10.98
N THR A 96 18.70 -15.33 -10.43
CA THR A 96 19.45 -15.94 -9.32
C THR A 96 19.45 -15.00 -8.13
N LEU A 97 18.95 -15.49 -7.00
CA LEU A 97 19.03 -14.81 -5.74
C LEU A 97 20.19 -15.43 -4.93
N ALA A 98 21.06 -14.61 -4.42
CA ALA A 98 22.15 -15.02 -3.56
C ALA A 98 21.93 -14.47 -2.16
N ILE A 99 21.88 -15.35 -1.17
CA ILE A 99 21.73 -15.02 0.24
C ILE A 99 23.05 -15.36 0.93
N GLN A 100 23.67 -14.37 1.53
CA GLN A 100 24.92 -14.53 2.26
C GLN A 100 24.69 -14.30 3.75
N PRO A 101 24.52 -15.35 4.54
CA PRO A 101 24.37 -15.23 5.98
C PRO A 101 25.61 -14.62 6.63
N TRP A 102 25.40 -13.82 7.66
CA TRP A 102 26.48 -13.23 8.47
C TRP A 102 27.20 -14.31 9.30
N ASP A 103 26.43 -15.32 9.75
CA ASP A 103 26.94 -16.44 10.53
C ASP A 103 26.70 -17.76 9.80
N ALA A 104 27.73 -18.61 9.80
CA ALA A 104 27.70 -19.93 9.19
C ALA A 104 26.66 -20.87 9.81
N ASN A 105 26.34 -20.69 11.10
CA ASN A 105 25.34 -21.51 11.80
C ASN A 105 23.90 -21.20 11.34
N SER A 106 23.68 -20.04 10.72
CA SER A 106 22.37 -19.61 10.20
C SER A 106 22.04 -20.20 8.82
N ILE A 107 23.00 -20.80 8.12
CA ILE A 107 22.83 -21.32 6.75
C ILE A 107 21.71 -22.37 6.69
N HIS A 108 21.81 -23.42 7.51
CA HIS A 108 20.80 -24.50 7.52
C HIS A 108 19.41 -24.05 8.01
N PRO A 109 19.29 -23.24 9.07
CA PRO A 109 18.00 -22.66 9.46
C PRO A 109 17.34 -21.85 8.34
N ILE A 110 18.12 -21.02 7.63
CA ILE A 110 17.61 -20.21 6.51
C ILE A 110 17.17 -21.11 5.36
N GLU A 111 17.97 -22.10 4.97
CA GLU A 111 17.62 -23.08 3.94
C GLU A 111 16.27 -23.78 4.25
N LYS A 112 16.13 -24.31 5.47
CA LYS A 112 14.89 -24.97 5.93
C LYS A 112 13.69 -24.02 5.94
N ALA A 113 13.87 -22.76 6.34
CA ALA A 113 12.80 -21.77 6.36
C ALA A 113 12.31 -21.44 4.93
N ILE A 114 13.22 -21.33 3.97
CA ILE A 114 12.89 -21.10 2.56
C ILE A 114 12.12 -22.30 1.98
N GLN A 115 12.55 -23.52 2.30
CA GLN A 115 11.84 -24.75 1.89
C GLN A 115 10.44 -24.83 2.50
N LYS A 116 10.30 -24.50 3.80
CA LYS A 116 9.01 -24.48 4.51
C LYS A 116 8.05 -23.40 3.98
N ALA A 117 8.56 -22.31 3.45
CA ALA A 117 7.76 -21.22 2.91
C ALA A 117 7.00 -21.59 1.62
N ASN A 118 7.17 -22.83 1.09
CA ASN A 118 6.46 -23.37 -0.09
C ASN A 118 6.44 -22.42 -1.30
N LEU A 119 7.51 -21.64 -1.46
CA LEU A 119 7.65 -20.72 -2.58
C LEU A 119 7.92 -21.44 -3.92
N GLY A 120 8.02 -22.79 -3.91
CA GLY A 120 8.42 -23.57 -5.08
C GLY A 120 9.87 -23.30 -5.51
N LEU A 121 10.70 -22.83 -4.57
CA LEU A 121 12.09 -22.50 -4.79
C LEU A 121 12.98 -23.57 -4.12
N ASN A 122 14.01 -24.01 -4.85
CA ASN A 122 14.98 -24.94 -4.34
C ASN A 122 16.28 -24.20 -3.99
N PRO A 123 16.54 -23.93 -2.69
CA PRO A 123 17.79 -23.32 -2.28
C PRO A 123 18.93 -24.32 -2.45
N ALA A 124 20.05 -23.87 -3.02
CA ALA A 124 21.29 -24.63 -3.15
C ALA A 124 22.37 -23.96 -2.29
N VAL A 125 22.91 -24.69 -1.31
CA VAL A 125 24.01 -24.20 -0.46
C VAL A 125 25.33 -24.40 -1.18
N GLN A 126 26.08 -23.34 -1.41
CA GLN A 126 27.43 -23.35 -1.96
C GLN A 126 28.39 -22.67 -0.99
N GLY A 127 29.02 -23.46 -0.13
CA GLY A 127 29.90 -22.94 0.91
C GLY A 127 29.16 -22.06 1.91
N LYS A 128 29.41 -20.75 1.93
CA LYS A 128 28.77 -19.78 2.82
C LYS A 128 27.62 -19.04 2.12
N LEU A 129 27.26 -19.42 0.89
CA LEU A 129 26.26 -18.74 0.08
C LEU A 129 25.09 -19.68 -0.21
N ILE A 130 23.88 -19.19 -0.05
CA ILE A 130 22.67 -19.90 -0.46
C ILE A 130 22.20 -19.28 -1.77
N ARG A 131 22.19 -20.07 -2.84
CA ARG A 131 21.67 -19.63 -4.16
C ARG A 131 20.30 -20.21 -4.39
N ILE A 132 19.41 -19.39 -4.90
CA ILE A 132 18.06 -19.74 -5.28
C ILE A 132 17.92 -19.43 -6.76
N PHE A 133 17.62 -20.46 -7.56
CA PHE A 133 17.41 -20.31 -8.99
C PHE A 133 15.91 -20.29 -9.30
N PHE A 134 15.47 -19.27 -10.06
CA PHE A 134 14.12 -19.11 -10.53
C PHE A 134 13.99 -19.71 -11.94
N PRO A 135 13.11 -20.73 -12.13
CA PRO A 135 12.93 -21.34 -13.44
C PRO A 135 12.30 -20.35 -14.42
N GLU A 136 12.59 -20.51 -15.70
CA GLU A 136 11.93 -19.74 -16.74
C GLU A 136 10.44 -20.02 -16.80
N LEU A 137 9.68 -18.94 -16.99
CA LEU A 137 8.27 -19.08 -17.32
C LEU A 137 8.14 -19.41 -18.82
N SER A 138 7.31 -20.39 -19.14
CA SER A 138 6.94 -20.65 -20.54
C SER A 138 6.22 -19.42 -21.13
N GLN A 139 6.26 -19.28 -22.46
CA GLN A 139 5.56 -18.18 -23.16
C GLN A 139 4.06 -18.14 -22.84
N GLU A 140 3.44 -19.30 -22.75
CA GLU A 140 2.02 -19.44 -22.38
C GLU A 140 1.75 -18.88 -20.98
N ARG A 141 2.57 -19.24 -19.98
CA ARG A 141 2.47 -18.74 -18.62
C ARG A 141 2.69 -17.23 -18.52
N ARG A 142 3.62 -16.68 -19.31
CA ARG A 142 3.81 -15.22 -19.38
C ARG A 142 2.53 -14.53 -19.87
N GLN A 143 1.90 -15.06 -20.94
CA GLN A 143 0.65 -14.50 -21.45
C GLN A 143 -0.51 -14.61 -20.44
N GLU A 144 -0.59 -15.70 -19.69
CA GLU A 144 -1.56 -15.83 -18.61
C GLU A 144 -1.35 -14.76 -17.53
N PHE A 145 -0.11 -14.55 -17.08
CA PHE A 145 0.19 -13.52 -16.09
C PHE A 145 -0.11 -12.11 -16.61
N VAL A 146 0.18 -11.81 -17.86
CA VAL A 146 -0.20 -10.53 -18.49
C VAL A 146 -1.72 -10.32 -18.45
N LYS A 147 -2.52 -11.36 -18.74
CA LYS A 147 -3.98 -11.28 -18.65
C LYS A 147 -4.45 -11.02 -17.22
N ILE A 148 -3.83 -11.69 -16.24
CA ILE A 148 -4.15 -11.52 -14.82
C ILE A 148 -3.85 -10.08 -14.38
N VAL A 149 -2.66 -9.57 -14.71
CA VAL A 149 -2.25 -8.19 -14.34
C VAL A 149 -3.15 -7.15 -15.00
N LYS A 150 -3.55 -7.35 -16.28
CA LYS A 150 -4.54 -6.48 -16.96
C LYS A 150 -5.87 -6.46 -16.24
N LYS A 151 -6.35 -7.62 -15.78
CA LYS A 151 -7.59 -7.70 -15.01
C LYS A 151 -7.48 -6.95 -13.68
N MET A 152 -6.40 -7.15 -12.92
CA MET A 152 -6.15 -6.44 -11.67
C MET A 152 -6.11 -4.92 -11.89
N ALA A 153 -5.48 -4.44 -12.97
CA ALA A 153 -5.47 -3.03 -13.33
C ALA A 153 -6.88 -2.50 -13.63
N GLU A 154 -7.71 -3.26 -14.35
CA GLU A 154 -9.09 -2.84 -14.63
C GLU A 154 -9.94 -2.81 -13.36
N ASP A 155 -9.79 -3.79 -12.47
CA ASP A 155 -10.46 -3.80 -11.16
C ASP A 155 -10.05 -2.55 -10.34
N GLY A 156 -8.76 -2.16 -10.37
CA GLY A 156 -8.27 -0.92 -9.77
C GLY A 156 -8.89 0.34 -10.38
N ARG A 157 -8.98 0.42 -11.72
CA ARG A 157 -9.64 1.56 -12.39
C ARG A 157 -11.12 1.65 -12.04
N VAL A 158 -11.80 0.50 -11.95
CA VAL A 158 -13.21 0.45 -11.51
C VAL A 158 -13.34 0.97 -10.08
N ALA A 159 -12.45 0.57 -9.18
CA ALA A 159 -12.47 1.06 -7.80
C ALA A 159 -12.26 2.58 -7.72
N ILE A 160 -11.30 3.14 -8.49
CA ILE A 160 -11.11 4.61 -8.57
C ILE A 160 -12.37 5.31 -9.10
N ARG A 161 -13.02 4.74 -10.13
CA ARG A 161 -14.27 5.30 -10.66
C ARG A 161 -15.40 5.26 -9.62
N HIS A 162 -15.44 4.25 -8.74
CA HIS A 162 -16.38 4.21 -7.61
C HIS A 162 -16.09 5.31 -6.61
N VAL A 163 -14.83 5.48 -6.18
CA VAL A 163 -14.44 6.57 -5.28
C VAL A 163 -14.85 7.93 -5.85
N ARG A 164 -14.63 8.15 -7.16
CA ARG A 164 -15.07 9.38 -7.81
C ARG A 164 -16.58 9.59 -7.74
N ARG A 165 -17.38 8.54 -8.01
CA ARG A 165 -18.86 8.65 -7.95
C ARG A 165 -19.32 9.00 -6.55
N ASP A 166 -18.80 8.31 -5.55
CA ASP A 166 -19.16 8.54 -4.15
C ASP A 166 -18.79 9.97 -3.72
N ALA A 167 -17.61 10.45 -4.10
CA ALA A 167 -17.17 11.81 -3.81
C ALA A 167 -18.04 12.86 -4.57
N MET A 168 -18.40 12.60 -5.82
CA MET A 168 -19.30 13.47 -6.60
C MET A 168 -20.67 13.59 -5.96
N ASP A 169 -21.22 12.48 -5.47
CA ASP A 169 -22.52 12.49 -4.78
C ASP A 169 -22.44 13.26 -3.44
N GLN A 170 -21.31 13.17 -2.75
CA GLN A 170 -21.06 13.95 -1.53
C GLN A 170 -20.92 15.44 -1.83
N LEU A 171 -20.18 15.83 -2.89
CA LEU A 171 -20.03 17.22 -3.32
C LEU A 171 -21.39 17.85 -3.63
N LYS A 172 -22.24 17.17 -4.41
CA LYS A 172 -23.58 17.65 -4.76
C LYS A 172 -24.49 17.83 -3.54
N LYS A 173 -24.50 16.85 -2.62
CA LYS A 173 -25.25 16.96 -1.37
C LYS A 173 -24.77 18.13 -0.54
N HIS A 174 -23.45 18.28 -0.40
CA HIS A 174 -22.86 19.37 0.37
C HIS A 174 -23.18 20.74 -0.24
N ALA A 175 -23.10 20.88 -1.57
CA ALA A 175 -23.44 22.11 -2.29
C ALA A 175 -24.91 22.51 -2.07
N HIS A 176 -25.82 21.53 -2.16
CA HIS A 176 -27.25 21.76 -1.94
C HIS A 176 -27.56 22.18 -0.49
N ASP A 177 -26.94 21.52 0.51
CA ASP A 177 -27.27 21.73 1.91
C ASP A 177 -26.66 23.01 2.49
N ARG A 178 -25.57 23.51 1.92
CA ARG A 178 -24.82 24.65 2.46
C ARG A 178 -24.78 25.90 1.60
N GLY A 179 -25.46 25.90 0.46
CA GLY A 179 -25.54 27.07 -0.41
C GLY A 179 -24.19 27.48 -1.00
N VAL A 180 -23.36 26.50 -1.32
CA VAL A 180 -22.10 26.69 -2.06
C VAL A 180 -22.40 27.33 -3.42
N THR A 181 -21.52 28.19 -3.90
CA THR A 181 -21.72 28.81 -5.22
C THR A 181 -21.53 27.79 -6.34
N GLU A 182 -22.26 27.93 -7.45
CA GLU A 182 -22.13 27.04 -8.62
C GLU A 182 -20.69 26.99 -9.17
N ASP A 183 -19.94 28.08 -9.02
CA ASP A 183 -18.57 28.15 -9.50
C ASP A 183 -17.61 27.30 -8.62
N GLU A 184 -17.80 27.31 -7.30
CA GLU A 184 -17.06 26.47 -6.37
C GLU A 184 -17.38 24.99 -6.58
N GLU A 185 -18.65 24.62 -6.78
CA GLU A 185 -19.04 23.25 -7.10
C GLU A 185 -18.39 22.78 -8.39
N LYS A 186 -18.48 23.56 -9.47
CA LYS A 186 -17.86 23.24 -10.77
C LYS A 186 -16.33 23.12 -10.68
N GLN A 187 -15.70 23.93 -9.82
CA GLN A 187 -14.26 23.82 -9.62
C GLN A 187 -13.91 22.53 -8.90
N ALA A 188 -14.61 22.18 -7.81
CA ALA A 188 -14.39 20.94 -7.07
C ALA A 188 -14.64 19.69 -7.95
N GLU A 189 -15.66 19.72 -8.83
CA GLU A 189 -15.90 18.65 -9.81
C GLU A 189 -14.71 18.48 -10.78
N LYS A 190 -14.13 19.59 -11.27
CA LYS A 190 -12.95 19.55 -12.15
C LYS A 190 -11.71 19.01 -11.42
N ASP A 191 -11.51 19.41 -10.18
CA ASP A 191 -10.38 18.96 -9.38
C ASP A 191 -10.51 17.47 -9.07
N LEU A 192 -11.71 16.98 -8.73
CA LEU A 192 -11.99 15.56 -8.54
C LEU A 192 -11.77 14.75 -9.83
N GLN A 193 -12.17 15.30 -10.99
CA GLN A 193 -11.92 14.65 -12.27
C GLN A 193 -10.42 14.56 -12.55
N LYS A 194 -9.67 15.63 -12.33
CA LYS A 194 -8.22 15.67 -12.50
C LYS A 194 -7.52 14.64 -11.62
N LEU A 195 -7.88 14.57 -10.31
CA LEU A 195 -7.38 13.55 -9.40
C LEU A 195 -7.65 12.14 -9.94
N THR A 196 -8.87 11.89 -10.41
CA THR A 196 -9.25 10.59 -10.99
C THR A 196 -8.37 10.21 -12.17
N ASP A 197 -8.15 11.14 -13.09
CA ASP A 197 -7.35 10.90 -14.30
C ASP A 197 -5.88 10.66 -13.94
N ASP A 198 -5.34 11.40 -12.97
CA ASP A 198 -3.97 11.24 -12.48
C ASP A 198 -3.76 9.85 -11.84
N TYR A 199 -4.70 9.36 -11.02
CA TYR A 199 -4.58 8.04 -10.40
C TYR A 199 -4.82 6.90 -11.38
N ILE A 200 -5.68 7.05 -12.38
CA ILE A 200 -5.82 6.09 -13.48
C ILE A 200 -4.51 6.02 -14.27
N ALA A 201 -3.89 7.16 -14.59
CA ALA A 201 -2.61 7.20 -15.29
C ALA A 201 -1.48 6.51 -14.50
N LYS A 202 -1.46 6.66 -13.16
CA LYS A 202 -0.50 5.94 -12.31
C LYS A 202 -0.69 4.43 -12.38
N ILE A 203 -1.94 3.94 -12.31
CA ILE A 203 -2.24 2.50 -12.48
C ILE A 203 -1.76 2.00 -13.85
N ASP A 204 -1.99 2.77 -14.92
CA ASP A 204 -1.55 2.41 -16.27
C ASP A 204 -0.02 2.36 -16.37
N GLN A 205 0.70 3.26 -15.71
CA GLN A 205 2.16 3.21 -15.63
C GLN A 205 2.66 1.97 -14.89
N HIS A 206 2.05 1.63 -13.76
CA HIS A 206 2.37 0.41 -13.01
C HIS A 206 2.09 -0.85 -13.85
N LEU A 207 0.98 -0.87 -14.59
CA LEU A 207 0.65 -1.95 -15.51
C LEU A 207 1.71 -2.12 -16.60
N LEU A 208 2.08 -1.03 -17.30
CA LEU A 208 3.11 -1.06 -18.34
C LEU A 208 4.46 -1.54 -17.81
N HIS A 209 4.83 -1.09 -16.61
CA HIS A 209 6.07 -1.54 -15.98
C HIS A 209 6.02 -3.04 -15.70
N LYS A 210 4.90 -3.53 -15.16
CA LYS A 210 4.73 -4.95 -14.82
C LYS A 210 4.66 -5.83 -16.06
N GLU A 211 4.01 -5.40 -17.15
CA GLU A 211 4.00 -6.10 -18.42
C GLU A 211 5.42 -6.26 -19.01
N LYS A 212 6.21 -5.18 -18.97
CA LYS A 212 7.63 -5.25 -19.38
C LYS A 212 8.42 -6.21 -18.49
N GLU A 213 8.19 -6.21 -17.18
CA GLU A 213 8.83 -7.17 -16.28
C GLU A 213 8.54 -8.61 -16.69
N ILE A 214 7.29 -8.95 -17.00
CA ILE A 214 6.87 -10.31 -17.38
C ILE A 214 7.44 -10.72 -18.75
N THR A 215 7.56 -9.78 -19.69
CA THR A 215 7.97 -10.07 -21.05
C THR A 215 9.49 -10.08 -21.26
N THR A 216 10.25 -9.30 -20.48
CA THR A 216 11.71 -9.11 -20.67
C THR A 216 12.61 -10.10 -19.91
N VAL A 217 12.07 -11.10 -19.26
CA VAL A 217 12.87 -12.11 -18.51
C VAL A 217 13.22 -13.32 -19.35
#